data_4d2f64b799d22c5ff9ee81c63ba11e92
#
_entry.id   4d2f64b799d22c5ff9ee81c63ba11e92
#
_cell.length_a   1.000
_cell.length_b   1.000
_cell.length_c   1.000
_cell.angle_alpha   90.00
_cell.angle_beta   90.00
_cell.angle_gamma   90.00
#
_symmetry.space_group_name_H-M   'P 1'
#
loop_
_entity.id
_entity.type
_entity.pdbx_description
1 polymer ?
#
loop_
_entity_poly.entity_id
_entity_poly.type
_entity_poly.pdbx_seq_one_letter_code
_entity_poly.pdbx_strand_id
1 'polypeptide(L)'
;SSLSGGPDACMPEDSVPAVESGTAQVSHLSPSADGALLNRDSARDGVNSSRFVLPIVLLTNANRLYNKIDELFCLVNREHFDLIAITETWLTNEVPDSVYHLPSFVIFRRDRPDRLGGGVLCFARSSLQPFAIDPLLDRGQDFELLWIAMRPHRLPRPLSLIVVAVLYCPPWYDASTKRQLIDHIIACVDSLNKRFSHPGYFITGDFNSLATDFFRARLNFRQTVKAHTRGNKILDNIFTNLFDFYPEATILAPLGKSDHNCVLLRPNDSQPMPVGRRVVDHRAF
;
A
#
# COMPACT_ATOMS: atom_id res chain seq x y z
N SER A 1 -3.58 -9.56 -70.77
CA SER A 1 -3.06 -8.31 -71.32
C SER A 1 -2.61 -7.42 -70.17
N SER A 2 -1.38 -7.47 -69.90
CA SER A 2 -0.21 -6.75 -70.42
C SER A 2 0.08 -5.45 -69.65
N LEU A 3 1.22 -5.49 -68.89
CA LEU A 3 2.37 -4.59 -69.01
C LEU A 3 2.16 -3.21 -68.34
N SER A 4 3.01 -2.56 -67.64
CA SER A 4 4.47 -2.44 -67.45
C SER A 4 4.68 -1.19 -66.59
N GLY A 5 5.58 -1.04 -65.77
CA GLY A 5 6.92 -0.60 -65.82
C GLY A 5 7.23 0.30 -64.63
N GLY A 6 8.35 0.10 -63.99
CA GLY A 6 8.96 1.08 -63.07
C GLY A 6 9.59 2.23 -63.83
N PRO A 7 10.36 3.15 -63.22
CA PRO A 7 11.63 2.83 -62.53
C PRO A 7 11.99 3.67 -61.29
N ASP A 8 13.01 3.20 -60.60
CA ASP A 8 14.02 3.84 -59.74
C ASP A 8 14.08 5.37 -59.62
N ALA A 9 14.21 5.84 -58.39
CA ALA A 9 14.92 7.08 -58.09
C ALA A 9 15.67 7.01 -56.77
N CYS A 10 16.94 7.07 -56.93
CA CYS A 10 18.12 7.31 -56.11
C CYS A 10 17.92 8.10 -54.81
N MET A 11 18.58 7.65 -53.79
CA MET A 11 19.00 8.41 -52.60
C MET A 11 20.01 9.48 -52.91
N PRO A 12 20.20 10.50 -52.11
CA PRO A 12 21.51 10.97 -51.73
C PRO A 12 21.81 10.84 -50.25
N GLU A 13 23.03 10.33 -50.00
CA GLU A 13 23.74 10.40 -48.73
C GLU A 13 24.06 11.87 -48.43
N ASP A 14 23.83 12.30 -47.17
CA ASP A 14 24.43 13.52 -46.63
C ASP A 14 25.02 13.25 -45.24
N SER A 15 26.31 13.33 -45.29
CA SER A 15 27.42 13.62 -44.38
C SER A 15 27.12 14.10 -42.95
N VAL A 16 27.74 13.39 -42.01
CA VAL A 16 27.93 13.70 -40.59
C VAL A 16 29.07 14.72 -40.44
N PRO A 17 28.93 15.81 -39.69
CA PRO A 17 30.10 16.61 -39.26
C PRO A 17 30.65 16.09 -37.93
N ALA A 18 31.98 15.99 -37.90
CA ALA A 18 32.81 15.66 -36.75
C ALA A 18 32.71 16.75 -35.65
N VAL A 19 32.62 16.33 -34.39
CA VAL A 19 32.73 17.21 -33.22
C VAL A 19 34.15 17.12 -32.66
N GLU A 20 34.81 18.26 -32.62
CA GLU A 20 36.15 18.47 -32.07
C GLU A 20 36.19 18.27 -30.54
N SER A 21 37.27 17.62 -30.12
CA SER A 21 37.68 17.45 -28.73
C SER A 21 38.26 18.75 -28.15
N GLY A 22 37.55 19.38 -27.25
CA GLY A 22 38.06 20.49 -26.44
C GLY A 22 38.50 20.02 -25.05
N THR A 23 39.81 19.96 -24.83
CA THR A 23 40.44 19.76 -23.53
C THR A 23 40.34 21.04 -22.70
N ALA A 24 39.65 21.04 -21.57
CA ALA A 24 39.69 22.13 -20.60
C ALA A 24 40.57 21.74 -19.41
N GLN A 25 41.55 22.60 -19.17
CA GLN A 25 42.56 22.53 -18.11
C GLN A 25 41.92 22.74 -16.72
N VAL A 26 42.31 21.89 -15.78
CA VAL A 26 42.02 22.03 -14.36
C VAL A 26 43.03 22.94 -13.70
N SER A 27 42.62 24.10 -13.22
CA SER A 27 43.43 24.97 -12.37
C SER A 27 43.21 24.62 -10.88
N HIS A 28 44.33 24.23 -10.25
CA HIS A 28 44.43 24.05 -8.80
C HIS A 28 44.32 25.40 -8.07
N LEU A 29 43.43 25.52 -7.10
CA LEU A 29 43.47 26.53 -6.06
C LEU A 29 43.45 25.85 -4.68
N SER A 30 44.50 26.11 -3.91
CA SER A 30 44.73 25.68 -2.55
C SER A 30 43.83 26.43 -1.57
N PRO A 31 43.47 25.84 -0.42
CA PRO A 31 42.60 26.48 0.56
C PRO A 31 43.39 27.36 1.54
N SER A 32 42.91 28.59 1.76
CA SER A 32 43.31 29.43 2.88
C SER A 32 42.48 29.13 4.12
N ALA A 33 43.18 28.93 5.23
CA ALA A 33 42.59 28.84 6.56
C ALA A 33 42.14 30.23 7.03
N ASP A 34 40.93 30.31 7.56
CA ASP A 34 40.59 31.05 8.77
C ASP A 34 39.06 31.15 8.89
N GLY A 35 38.53 30.84 10.10
CA GLY A 35 37.14 31.09 10.40
C GLY A 35 36.50 30.02 11.33
N ALA A 36 37.09 29.81 12.49
CA ALA A 36 36.39 29.08 13.56
C ALA A 36 35.17 29.88 14.03
N LEU A 37 33.97 29.41 13.69
CA LEU A 37 32.75 29.76 14.35
C LEU A 37 32.11 28.48 14.88
N LEU A 38 32.19 28.35 16.22
CA LEU A 38 31.60 27.34 17.05
C LEU A 38 30.10 27.23 16.79
N ASN A 39 29.68 26.20 16.11
CA ASN A 39 28.28 25.77 16.11
C ASN A 39 28.13 24.73 17.24
N ARG A 40 27.85 25.22 18.44
CA ARG A 40 27.41 24.43 19.60
C ARG A 40 25.90 24.21 19.53
N ASP A 41 25.42 23.35 18.64
CA ASP A 41 24.03 22.89 18.67
C ASP A 41 23.81 21.49 18.03
N SER A 42 24.82 20.60 18.12
CA SER A 42 24.65 19.20 17.68
C SER A 42 24.87 18.19 18.80
N ALA A 43 24.32 18.48 19.98
CA ALA A 43 24.40 17.55 21.12
C ALA A 43 23.08 17.54 21.92
N ARG A 44 21.95 17.24 21.26
CA ARG A 44 20.70 16.86 21.95
C ARG A 44 19.74 16.11 21.04
N ASP A 45 20.14 15.04 20.38
CA ASP A 45 19.22 14.07 19.81
C ASP A 45 19.62 12.62 20.09
N GLY A 46 20.07 12.39 21.30
CA GLY A 46 20.20 11.06 21.90
C GLY A 46 18.92 10.56 22.56
N VAL A 47 17.73 10.93 22.07
CA VAL A 47 16.49 10.27 22.45
C VAL A 47 16.37 9.02 21.62
N ASN A 48 16.86 7.92 22.20
CA ASN A 48 16.63 6.56 21.74
C ASN A 48 15.11 6.32 21.74
N SER A 49 14.42 6.75 20.67
CA SER A 49 12.98 6.62 20.54
C SER A 49 12.68 5.14 20.29
N SER A 50 12.29 4.45 21.33
CA SER A 50 11.77 3.08 21.32
C SER A 50 10.38 2.99 20.67
N ARG A 51 10.12 3.81 19.65
CA ARG A 51 8.83 3.83 18.96
C ARG A 51 8.67 2.55 18.13
N PHE A 52 7.49 1.96 18.21
CA PHE A 52 7.08 0.89 17.32
C PHE A 52 6.93 1.40 15.89
N VAL A 53 7.20 0.52 14.93
CA VAL A 53 6.95 0.80 13.51
C VAL A 53 5.59 0.24 13.14
N LEU A 54 4.58 1.09 13.17
CA LEU A 54 3.22 0.79 12.76
C LEU A 54 2.88 1.60 11.50
N PRO A 55 2.32 0.97 10.44
CA PRO A 55 2.16 1.61 9.15
C PRO A 55 1.08 2.69 9.13
N ILE A 56 1.36 3.78 8.42
CA ILE A 56 0.34 4.75 8.00
C ILE A 56 -0.31 4.21 6.73
N VAL A 57 -1.63 4.03 6.77
CA VAL A 57 -2.42 3.40 5.71
C VAL A 57 -3.25 4.42 4.96
N LEU A 58 -3.09 4.48 3.65
CA LEU A 58 -3.99 5.17 2.72
C LEU A 58 -4.84 4.12 2.00
N LEU A 59 -6.15 4.33 1.96
CA LEU A 59 -7.09 3.56 1.14
C LEU A 59 -7.78 4.50 0.16
N THR A 60 -7.89 4.10 -1.09
CA THR A 60 -8.65 4.82 -2.11
C THR A 60 -9.26 3.86 -3.15
N ASN A 61 -10.49 4.12 -3.56
CA ASN A 61 -11.02 3.58 -4.81
C ASN A 61 -10.57 4.52 -5.93
N ALA A 62 -9.72 4.02 -6.82
CA ALA A 62 -9.13 4.87 -7.86
C ALA A 62 -10.07 5.15 -9.02
N ASN A 63 -11.09 4.32 -9.23
CA ASN A 63 -11.90 4.38 -10.44
C ASN A 63 -11.02 4.66 -11.68
N ARG A 64 -10.19 3.69 -12.05
CA ARG A 64 -9.13 3.72 -13.07
C ARG A 64 -7.86 4.48 -12.61
N LEU A 65 -6.88 3.73 -12.12
CA LEU A 65 -5.60 4.25 -11.60
C LEU A 65 -4.72 4.89 -12.69
N TYR A 66 -4.71 4.33 -13.90
CA TYR A 66 -3.83 4.77 -14.99
C TYR A 66 -3.83 6.30 -15.19
N ASN A 67 -4.99 6.92 -15.14
CA ASN A 67 -5.14 8.36 -15.35
C ASN A 67 -4.82 9.22 -14.11
N LYS A 68 -4.43 8.60 -13.00
CA LYS A 68 -4.26 9.25 -11.69
C LYS A 68 -2.92 8.91 -11.03
N ILE A 69 -2.06 8.21 -11.74
CA ILE A 69 -0.79 7.75 -11.19
C ILE A 69 0.12 8.93 -10.82
N ASP A 70 0.15 9.98 -11.63
CA ASP A 70 0.95 11.18 -11.38
C ASP A 70 0.44 11.94 -10.13
N GLU A 71 -0.90 12.01 -9.96
CA GLU A 71 -1.51 12.60 -8.77
C GLU A 71 -1.19 11.79 -7.52
N LEU A 72 -1.21 10.46 -7.61
CA LEU A 72 -0.79 9.57 -6.54
C LEU A 72 0.68 9.82 -6.18
N PHE A 73 1.57 9.96 -7.16
CA PHE A 73 2.98 10.27 -6.93
C PHE A 73 3.16 11.62 -6.24
N CYS A 74 2.43 12.64 -6.67
CA CYS A 74 2.44 13.95 -6.02
C CYS A 74 1.94 13.85 -4.56
N LEU A 75 0.89 13.08 -4.30
CA LEU A 75 0.36 12.87 -2.96
C LEU A 75 1.37 12.16 -2.06
N VAL A 76 2.02 11.09 -2.54
CA VAL A 76 3.04 10.34 -1.79
C VAL A 76 4.30 11.16 -1.51
N ASN A 77 4.67 12.07 -2.39
CA ASN A 77 5.81 12.97 -2.17
C ASN A 77 5.51 14.07 -1.15
N ARG A 78 4.24 14.45 -1.00
CA ARG A 78 3.80 15.48 -0.06
C ARG A 78 3.48 14.92 1.33
N GLU A 79 2.95 13.72 1.38
CA GLU A 79 2.47 13.05 2.60
C GLU A 79 3.22 11.74 2.80
N HIS A 80 3.45 11.39 4.05
CA HIS A 80 4.09 10.11 4.38
C HIS A 80 3.04 9.00 4.48
N PHE A 81 3.20 7.95 3.67
CA PHE A 81 2.43 6.71 3.75
C PHE A 81 3.38 5.52 3.79
N ASP A 82 2.95 4.46 4.44
CA ASP A 82 3.67 3.18 4.50
C ASP A 82 2.96 2.09 3.72
N LEU A 83 1.62 2.17 3.65
CA LEU A 83 0.74 1.30 2.88
C LEU A 83 -0.23 2.15 2.07
N ILE A 84 -0.43 1.79 0.81
CA ILE A 84 -1.42 2.42 -0.07
C ILE A 84 -2.24 1.30 -0.70
N ALA A 85 -3.46 1.12 -0.20
CA ALA A 85 -4.42 0.16 -0.71
C ALA A 85 -5.32 0.83 -1.75
N ILE A 86 -5.43 0.24 -2.93
CA ILE A 86 -6.18 0.81 -4.05
C ILE A 86 -7.14 -0.24 -4.60
N THR A 87 -8.40 0.14 -4.74
CA THR A 87 -9.43 -0.64 -5.42
C THR A 87 -9.82 0.02 -6.74
N GLU A 88 -10.47 -0.73 -7.61
CA GLU A 88 -10.85 -0.30 -8.97
C GLU A 88 -9.64 0.27 -9.73
N THR A 89 -8.54 -0.48 -9.75
CA THR A 89 -7.31 -0.09 -10.44
C THR A 89 -7.49 -0.05 -11.95
N TRP A 90 -8.31 -0.95 -12.50
CA TRP A 90 -8.52 -1.20 -13.92
C TRP A 90 -7.24 -1.54 -14.68
N LEU A 91 -6.25 -2.09 -13.95
CA LEU A 91 -5.01 -2.55 -14.54
C LEU A 91 -5.22 -3.91 -15.22
N THR A 92 -4.33 -4.22 -16.15
CA THR A 92 -4.29 -5.49 -16.87
C THR A 92 -2.90 -6.09 -16.80
N ASN A 93 -2.80 -7.41 -16.93
CA ASN A 93 -1.52 -8.12 -16.93
C ASN A 93 -0.60 -7.73 -18.11
N GLU A 94 -1.12 -7.03 -19.12
CA GLU A 94 -0.34 -6.54 -20.25
C GLU A 94 0.61 -5.41 -19.88
N VAL A 95 0.30 -4.68 -18.80
CA VAL A 95 1.11 -3.55 -18.35
C VAL A 95 2.00 -4.01 -17.20
N PRO A 96 3.33 -3.96 -17.36
CA PRO A 96 4.25 -4.41 -16.33
C PRO A 96 4.26 -3.48 -15.11
N ASP A 97 4.60 -4.02 -13.94
CA ASP A 97 4.66 -3.30 -12.67
C ASP A 97 5.61 -2.10 -12.71
N SER A 98 6.65 -2.15 -13.55
CA SER A 98 7.61 -1.06 -13.72
C SER A 98 6.99 0.27 -14.17
N VAL A 99 5.83 0.23 -14.85
CA VAL A 99 5.09 1.43 -15.26
C VAL A 99 4.51 2.18 -14.05
N TYR A 100 4.22 1.45 -12.98
CA TYR A 100 3.63 1.97 -11.75
C TYR A 100 4.64 2.07 -10.61
N HIS A 101 5.93 2.06 -10.95
CA HIS A 101 6.99 2.05 -9.94
C HIS A 101 6.93 3.30 -9.05
N LEU A 102 6.73 3.06 -7.75
CA LEU A 102 6.79 4.08 -6.71
C LEU A 102 8.10 3.86 -5.91
N PRO A 103 9.03 4.84 -5.89
CA PRO A 103 10.30 4.68 -5.18
C PRO A 103 10.12 4.28 -3.72
N SER A 104 10.90 3.31 -3.24
CA SER A 104 10.85 2.75 -1.89
C SER A 104 9.58 1.95 -1.55
N PHE A 105 8.76 1.60 -2.55
CA PHE A 105 7.61 0.71 -2.37
C PHE A 105 7.77 -0.56 -3.18
N VAL A 106 7.19 -1.64 -2.66
CA VAL A 106 6.95 -2.89 -3.38
C VAL A 106 5.48 -2.89 -3.79
N ILE A 107 5.23 -3.23 -5.05
CA ILE A 107 3.88 -3.32 -5.59
C ILE A 107 3.37 -4.77 -5.49
N PHE A 108 2.13 -4.92 -5.06
CA PHE A 108 1.37 -6.16 -5.10
C PHE A 108 0.03 -5.84 -5.74
N ARG A 109 -0.41 -6.65 -6.72
CA ARG A 109 -1.69 -6.42 -7.38
C ARG A 109 -2.37 -7.73 -7.76
N ARG A 110 -3.68 -7.66 -7.88
CA ARG A 110 -4.53 -8.69 -8.46
C ARG A 110 -5.47 -8.01 -9.44
N ASP A 111 -5.17 -8.18 -10.71
CA ASP A 111 -5.97 -7.64 -11.79
C ASP A 111 -7.17 -8.55 -12.05
N ARG A 112 -8.25 -7.98 -12.58
CA ARG A 112 -9.40 -8.77 -13.02
C ARG A 112 -9.11 -9.35 -14.41
N PRO A 113 -9.20 -10.69 -14.62
CA PRO A 113 -8.79 -11.31 -15.88
C PRO A 113 -9.79 -11.12 -17.01
N ASP A 114 -11.10 -11.13 -16.75
CA ASP A 114 -12.11 -11.43 -17.78
C ASP A 114 -12.86 -10.20 -18.32
N ARG A 115 -12.70 -9.02 -17.75
CA ARG A 115 -13.41 -7.80 -18.16
C ARG A 115 -12.78 -6.54 -17.61
N LEU A 116 -13.07 -5.42 -18.25
CA LEU A 116 -12.63 -4.11 -17.80
C LEU A 116 -13.22 -3.75 -16.41
N GLY A 117 -12.46 -2.97 -15.67
CA GLY A 117 -12.82 -2.50 -14.33
C GLY A 117 -12.36 -3.44 -13.23
N GLY A 118 -12.55 -3.02 -11.97
CA GLY A 118 -12.10 -3.75 -10.79
C GLY A 118 -10.59 -3.80 -10.63
N GLY A 119 -10.10 -4.86 -10.05
CA GLY A 119 -8.69 -5.02 -9.67
C GLY A 119 -8.35 -4.33 -8.35
N VAL A 120 -7.42 -4.91 -7.62
CA VAL A 120 -6.91 -4.41 -6.36
C VAL A 120 -5.38 -4.33 -6.38
N LEU A 121 -4.82 -3.35 -5.67
CA LEU A 121 -3.40 -3.11 -5.60
C LEU A 121 -3.01 -2.64 -4.21
N CYS A 122 -1.81 -3.02 -3.78
CA CYS A 122 -1.19 -2.47 -2.59
C CYS A 122 0.26 -2.08 -2.89
N PHE A 123 0.60 -0.82 -2.64
CA PHE A 123 1.99 -0.41 -2.47
C PHE A 123 2.34 -0.52 -0.99
N ALA A 124 3.38 -1.25 -0.68
CA ALA A 124 3.90 -1.40 0.68
C ALA A 124 5.35 -0.92 0.73
N ARG A 125 5.68 -0.04 1.68
CA ARG A 125 7.04 0.49 1.82
C ARG A 125 8.04 -0.63 2.08
N SER A 126 9.14 -0.65 1.33
CA SER A 126 10.17 -1.71 1.37
C SER A 126 10.76 -1.91 2.77
N SER A 127 10.85 -0.83 3.57
CA SER A 127 11.35 -0.89 4.95
C SER A 127 10.46 -1.71 5.90
N LEU A 128 9.21 -1.98 5.54
CA LEU A 128 8.31 -2.86 6.26
C LEU A 128 8.53 -4.34 5.96
N GLN A 129 9.43 -4.67 5.04
CA GLN A 129 9.72 -6.04 4.57
C GLN A 129 8.44 -6.77 4.11
N PRO A 130 7.69 -6.22 3.14
CA PRO A 130 6.45 -6.81 2.68
C PRO A 130 6.71 -8.03 1.79
N PHE A 131 5.80 -9.00 1.84
CA PHE A 131 5.81 -10.19 0.99
C PHE A 131 4.39 -10.67 0.70
N ALA A 132 4.21 -11.29 -0.47
CA ALA A 132 2.95 -11.91 -0.82
C ALA A 132 2.66 -13.11 0.10
N ILE A 133 1.40 -13.31 0.45
CA ILE A 133 0.96 -14.43 1.27
C ILE A 133 -0.31 -15.02 0.66
N ASP A 134 -0.34 -16.33 0.59
CA ASP A 134 -1.54 -17.07 0.26
C ASP A 134 -2.05 -17.77 1.54
N PRO A 135 -3.20 -17.34 2.08
CA PRO A 135 -3.74 -17.90 3.30
C PRO A 135 -4.27 -19.33 3.13
N LEU A 136 -4.78 -19.69 1.97
CA LEU A 136 -5.50 -20.94 1.74
C LEU A 136 -4.88 -21.83 0.65
N LEU A 137 -3.66 -21.50 0.17
CA LEU A 137 -2.97 -22.25 -0.89
C LEU A 137 -3.88 -22.51 -2.11
N ASP A 138 -4.32 -21.42 -2.71
CA ASP A 138 -5.11 -21.35 -3.94
C ASP A 138 -6.29 -22.35 -3.98
N ARG A 139 -7.40 -21.97 -3.40
CA ARG A 139 -8.66 -22.71 -3.54
C ARG A 139 -9.66 -21.97 -4.43
N GLY A 140 -9.24 -21.66 -5.66
CA GLY A 140 -10.12 -21.52 -6.81
C GLY A 140 -11.29 -20.54 -6.72
N GLN A 141 -11.24 -19.52 -5.87
CA GLN A 141 -12.27 -18.48 -5.84
C GLN A 141 -11.68 -17.16 -6.30
N ASP A 142 -12.12 -16.69 -7.45
CA ASP A 142 -11.66 -15.47 -8.08
C ASP A 142 -12.28 -14.20 -7.46
N PHE A 143 -12.17 -14.09 -6.14
CA PHE A 143 -12.48 -12.83 -5.49
C PHE A 143 -11.37 -11.80 -5.74
N GLU A 144 -11.75 -10.56 -5.91
CA GLU A 144 -10.81 -9.44 -5.98
C GLU A 144 -10.31 -9.13 -4.58
N LEU A 145 -9.44 -9.98 -4.09
CA LEU A 145 -8.90 -10.00 -2.74
C LEU A 145 -7.42 -10.35 -2.79
N LEU A 146 -6.58 -9.43 -2.36
CA LEU A 146 -5.13 -9.55 -2.34
C LEU A 146 -4.66 -9.65 -0.89
N TRP A 147 -3.83 -10.64 -0.57
CA TRP A 147 -3.22 -10.79 0.75
C TRP A 147 -1.73 -10.53 0.69
N ILE A 148 -1.25 -9.68 1.58
CA ILE A 148 0.17 -9.46 1.83
C ILE A 148 0.46 -9.51 3.32
N ALA A 149 1.71 -9.81 3.68
CA ALA A 149 2.19 -9.72 5.05
C ALA A 149 3.46 -8.88 5.10
N MET A 150 3.77 -8.35 6.27
CA MET A 150 4.98 -7.58 6.49
C MET A 150 5.53 -7.78 7.89
N ARG A 151 6.86 -7.63 8.03
CA ARG A 151 7.57 -7.75 9.30
C ARG A 151 8.37 -6.49 9.58
N PRO A 152 7.74 -5.41 10.01
CA PRO A 152 8.46 -4.21 10.43
C PRO A 152 9.50 -4.54 11.51
N HIS A 153 10.60 -3.81 11.50
CA HIS A 153 11.72 -4.07 12.42
C HIS A 153 11.35 -4.03 13.91
N ARG A 154 10.34 -3.23 14.29
CA ARG A 154 9.89 -3.09 15.67
C ARG A 154 8.38 -3.10 15.76
N LEU A 155 7.79 -4.26 15.98
CA LEU A 155 6.36 -4.39 16.26
C LEU A 155 6.08 -4.34 17.77
N PRO A 156 4.91 -3.82 18.19
CA PRO A 156 4.42 -3.95 19.55
C PRO A 156 4.27 -5.43 19.92
N ARG A 157 4.71 -5.81 21.12
CA ARG A 157 4.43 -7.16 21.62
C ARG A 157 2.94 -7.32 21.94
N PRO A 158 2.31 -8.45 21.64
CA PRO A 158 2.89 -9.73 21.18
C PRO A 158 2.90 -9.93 19.65
N LEU A 159 2.72 -8.89 18.83
CA LEU A 159 2.57 -9.02 17.37
C LEU A 159 3.82 -9.66 16.73
N SER A 160 3.62 -10.63 15.84
CA SER A 160 4.67 -11.29 15.07
C SER A 160 4.85 -10.74 13.66
N LEU A 161 3.77 -10.24 13.06
CA LEU A 161 3.71 -9.63 11.73
C LEU A 161 2.41 -8.84 11.58
N ILE A 162 2.31 -8.06 10.52
CA ILE A 162 1.08 -7.41 10.09
C ILE A 162 0.64 -8.04 8.78
N VAL A 163 -0.63 -8.39 8.69
CA VAL A 163 -1.30 -8.89 7.48
C VAL A 163 -2.22 -7.83 6.95
N VAL A 164 -2.19 -7.61 5.65
CA VAL A 164 -3.09 -6.70 4.94
C VAL A 164 -3.86 -7.48 3.89
N ALA A 165 -5.17 -7.33 3.88
CA ALA A 165 -6.03 -7.77 2.81
C ALA A 165 -6.61 -6.54 2.11
N VAL A 166 -6.46 -6.44 0.79
CA VAL A 166 -7.11 -5.42 -0.03
C VAL A 166 -8.24 -6.08 -0.79
N LEU A 167 -9.47 -5.64 -0.52
CA LEU A 167 -10.70 -6.21 -1.03
C LEU A 167 -11.44 -5.23 -1.94
N TYR A 168 -11.94 -5.70 -3.07
CA TYR A 168 -13.00 -5.05 -3.81
C TYR A 168 -14.19 -6.00 -3.92
N CYS A 169 -15.34 -5.61 -3.36
CA CYS A 169 -16.59 -6.34 -3.50
C CYS A 169 -17.45 -5.68 -4.57
N PRO A 170 -17.52 -6.22 -5.80
CA PRO A 170 -18.31 -5.62 -6.86
C PRO A 170 -19.80 -5.48 -6.47
N PRO A 171 -20.48 -4.39 -6.88
CA PRO A 171 -21.87 -4.15 -6.51
C PRO A 171 -22.86 -5.18 -7.11
N TRP A 172 -22.48 -5.87 -8.18
CA TRP A 172 -23.31 -6.91 -8.83
C TRP A 172 -23.16 -8.31 -8.20
N TYR A 173 -22.32 -8.51 -7.19
CA TYR A 173 -22.31 -9.79 -6.47
C TYR A 173 -23.67 -10.03 -5.83
N ASP A 174 -24.25 -11.20 -6.09
CA ASP A 174 -25.48 -11.64 -5.45
C ASP A 174 -25.28 -12.02 -3.97
N ALA A 175 -26.34 -12.32 -3.29
CA ALA A 175 -26.28 -12.67 -1.86
C ALA A 175 -25.47 -13.94 -1.58
N SER A 176 -25.49 -14.90 -2.51
CA SER A 176 -24.74 -16.16 -2.38
C SER A 176 -23.24 -15.91 -2.51
N THR A 177 -22.82 -15.18 -3.55
CA THR A 177 -21.42 -14.80 -3.79
C THR A 177 -20.85 -13.97 -2.64
N LYS A 178 -21.64 -13.01 -2.11
CA LYS A 178 -21.25 -12.23 -0.95
C LYS A 178 -21.06 -13.10 0.30
N ARG A 179 -21.91 -14.08 0.52
CA ARG A 179 -21.75 -15.04 1.62
C ARG A 179 -20.48 -15.88 1.47
N GLN A 180 -20.22 -16.39 0.26
CA GLN A 180 -19.00 -17.14 -0.03
C GLN A 180 -17.73 -16.27 0.21
N LEU A 181 -17.77 -15.01 -0.17
CA LEU A 181 -16.68 -14.05 0.10
C LEU A 181 -16.45 -13.87 1.61
N ILE A 182 -17.52 -13.73 2.40
CA ILE A 182 -17.43 -13.62 3.86
C ILE A 182 -16.82 -14.90 4.46
N ASP A 183 -17.31 -16.07 4.06
CA ASP A 183 -16.81 -17.36 4.54
C ASP A 183 -15.33 -17.55 4.14
N HIS A 184 -14.96 -17.11 2.94
CA HIS A 184 -13.58 -17.14 2.49
C HIS A 184 -12.67 -16.24 3.33
N ILE A 185 -13.07 -15.00 3.63
CA ILE A 185 -12.29 -14.08 4.48
C ILE A 185 -12.09 -14.70 5.87
N ILE A 186 -13.14 -15.26 6.47
CA ILE A 186 -13.07 -15.90 7.79
C ILE A 186 -12.09 -17.09 7.75
N ALA A 187 -12.21 -17.94 6.74
CA ALA A 187 -11.31 -19.09 6.58
C ALA A 187 -9.85 -18.69 6.37
N CYS A 188 -9.59 -17.60 5.63
CA CYS A 188 -8.26 -17.02 5.47
C CYS A 188 -7.67 -16.57 6.81
N VAL A 189 -8.43 -15.79 7.60
CA VAL A 189 -7.99 -15.30 8.91
C VAL A 189 -7.72 -16.46 9.86
N ASP A 190 -8.61 -17.48 9.89
CA ASP A 190 -8.43 -18.67 10.71
C ASP A 190 -7.18 -19.47 10.33
N SER A 191 -6.91 -19.60 9.03
CA SER A 191 -5.69 -20.25 8.53
C SER A 191 -4.42 -19.48 8.94
N LEU A 192 -4.44 -18.14 8.84
CA LEU A 192 -3.33 -17.29 9.22
C LEU A 192 -3.09 -17.29 10.73
N ASN A 193 -4.14 -17.32 11.55
CA ASN A 193 -4.05 -17.43 13.01
C ASN A 193 -3.46 -18.78 13.46
N LYS A 194 -3.66 -19.85 12.69
CA LYS A 194 -2.99 -21.14 12.93
C LYS A 194 -1.52 -21.12 12.54
N ARG A 195 -1.17 -20.36 11.50
CA ARG A 195 0.18 -20.29 10.92
C ARG A 195 1.10 -19.32 11.67
N PHE A 196 0.56 -18.21 12.18
CA PHE A 196 1.31 -17.14 12.82
C PHE A 196 0.79 -16.86 14.23
N SER A 197 1.70 -16.63 15.15
CA SER A 197 1.35 -16.22 16.52
C SER A 197 1.01 -14.73 16.52
N HIS A 198 -0.17 -14.37 17.00
CA HIS A 198 -0.63 -13.00 17.21
C HIS A 198 -0.42 -12.07 15.99
N PRO A 199 -0.97 -12.38 14.81
CA PRO A 199 -0.89 -11.47 13.67
C PRO A 199 -1.77 -10.22 13.90
N GLY A 200 -1.25 -9.05 13.51
CA GLY A 200 -2.04 -7.84 13.33
C GLY A 200 -2.69 -7.83 11.96
N TYR A 201 -3.90 -7.29 11.84
CA TYR A 201 -4.63 -7.29 10.58
C TYR A 201 -5.12 -5.91 10.19
N PHE A 202 -5.06 -5.62 8.89
CA PHE A 202 -5.87 -4.62 8.20
C PHE A 202 -6.62 -5.32 7.07
N ILE A 203 -7.94 -5.40 7.18
CA ILE A 203 -8.81 -5.81 6.07
C ILE A 203 -9.43 -4.52 5.52
N THR A 204 -8.98 -4.12 4.35
CA THR A 204 -9.26 -2.79 3.79
C THR A 204 -9.76 -2.89 2.36
N GLY A 205 -10.51 -1.90 1.90
CA GLY A 205 -11.00 -1.85 0.52
C GLY A 205 -12.38 -1.26 0.37
N ASP A 206 -12.96 -1.43 -0.81
CA ASP A 206 -14.33 -1.06 -1.13
C ASP A 206 -15.26 -2.27 -0.93
N PHE A 207 -16.05 -2.20 0.12
CA PHE A 207 -16.98 -3.26 0.52
C PHE A 207 -18.34 -3.15 -0.17
N ASN A 208 -18.64 -2.00 -0.77
CA ASN A 208 -19.94 -1.72 -1.38
C ASN A 208 -21.11 -2.15 -0.46
N SER A 209 -21.91 -3.14 -0.88
CA SER A 209 -23.05 -3.66 -0.13
C SER A 209 -22.76 -4.99 0.60
N LEU A 210 -21.49 -5.32 0.84
CA LEU A 210 -21.12 -6.48 1.64
C LEU A 210 -21.50 -6.25 3.11
N ALA A 211 -22.17 -7.23 3.72
CA ALA A 211 -22.44 -7.19 5.15
C ALA A 211 -21.12 -7.29 5.93
N THR A 212 -20.89 -6.38 6.87
CA THR A 212 -19.60 -6.25 7.58
C THR A 212 -19.66 -6.61 9.06
N ASP A 213 -20.84 -6.99 9.58
CA ASP A 213 -21.04 -7.32 11.00
C ASP A 213 -20.18 -8.49 11.49
N PHE A 214 -19.83 -9.41 10.60
CA PHE A 214 -18.99 -10.56 10.90
C PHE A 214 -17.58 -10.18 11.36
N PHE A 215 -17.05 -9.04 10.93
CA PHE A 215 -15.73 -8.57 11.37
C PHE A 215 -15.71 -8.40 12.89
N ARG A 216 -16.75 -7.82 13.45
CA ARG A 216 -16.89 -7.69 14.91
C ARG A 216 -17.28 -9.00 15.55
N ALA A 217 -18.32 -9.67 15.01
CA ALA A 217 -18.95 -10.81 15.64
C ALA A 217 -18.07 -12.07 15.65
N ARG A 218 -17.29 -12.30 14.60
CA ARG A 218 -16.51 -13.53 14.41
C ARG A 218 -15.00 -13.33 14.53
N LEU A 219 -14.48 -12.18 14.11
CA LEU A 219 -13.05 -11.91 14.03
C LEU A 219 -12.55 -10.93 15.11
N ASN A 220 -13.46 -10.33 15.87
CA ASN A 220 -13.15 -9.29 16.86
C ASN A 220 -12.34 -8.12 16.27
N PHE A 221 -12.64 -7.74 15.02
CA PHE A 221 -12.06 -6.57 14.37
C PHE A 221 -12.97 -5.37 14.53
N ARG A 222 -12.40 -4.17 14.62
CA ARG A 222 -13.13 -2.91 14.68
C ARG A 222 -13.04 -2.16 13.37
N GLN A 223 -14.14 -1.54 13.00
CA GLN A 223 -14.22 -0.61 11.90
C GLN A 223 -13.62 0.73 12.30
N THR A 224 -12.67 1.25 11.54
CA THR A 224 -12.03 2.56 11.81
C THR A 224 -12.70 3.71 11.06
N VAL A 225 -13.36 3.45 9.94
CA VAL A 225 -14.02 4.47 9.12
C VAL A 225 -15.42 4.75 9.65
N LYS A 226 -15.69 6.01 10.03
CA LYS A 226 -16.98 6.44 10.60
C LYS A 226 -17.69 7.51 9.76
N ALA A 227 -16.97 8.16 8.86
CA ALA A 227 -17.52 9.19 7.98
C ALA A 227 -17.74 8.65 6.56
N HIS A 228 -18.54 9.34 5.77
CA HIS A 228 -18.93 8.92 4.43
C HIS A 228 -17.73 8.94 3.47
N THR A 229 -17.57 7.89 2.68
CA THR A 229 -16.50 7.77 1.68
C THR A 229 -16.99 8.03 0.26
N ARG A 230 -18.30 7.81 0.00
CA ARG A 230 -18.94 8.12 -1.29
C ARG A 230 -20.38 8.62 -1.08
N GLY A 231 -20.65 9.86 -1.48
CA GLY A 231 -21.96 10.47 -1.23
C GLY A 231 -22.33 10.36 0.26
N ASN A 232 -23.47 9.75 0.58
CA ASN A 232 -23.95 9.56 1.96
C ASN A 232 -23.66 8.14 2.50
N LYS A 233 -22.68 7.42 1.92
CA LYS A 233 -22.40 6.03 2.27
C LYS A 233 -20.95 5.84 2.71
N ILE A 234 -20.74 4.86 3.59
CA ILE A 234 -19.42 4.33 3.93
C ILE A 234 -19.25 3.04 3.14
N LEU A 235 -18.60 3.12 1.98
CA LEU A 235 -18.33 1.97 1.12
C LEU A 235 -16.91 1.45 1.31
N ASP A 236 -15.97 2.37 1.51
CA ASP A 236 -14.57 2.09 1.75
C ASP A 236 -14.30 1.98 3.25
N ASN A 237 -13.68 0.89 3.67
CA ASN A 237 -13.48 0.59 5.07
C ASN A 237 -12.10 0.02 5.37
N ILE A 238 -11.69 0.16 6.63
CA ILE A 238 -10.54 -0.51 7.22
C ILE A 238 -11.00 -1.17 8.52
N PHE A 239 -10.95 -2.50 8.56
CA PHE A 239 -11.20 -3.31 9.75
C PHE A 239 -9.88 -3.80 10.32
N THR A 240 -9.69 -3.71 11.64
CA THR A 240 -8.44 -4.08 12.29
C THR A 240 -8.66 -4.65 13.68
N ASN A 241 -7.75 -5.54 14.10
CA ASN A 241 -7.61 -5.97 15.50
C ASN A 241 -6.58 -5.11 16.26
N LEU A 242 -5.99 -4.12 15.61
CA LEU A 242 -4.98 -3.22 16.18
C LEU A 242 -5.60 -1.92 16.75
N PHE A 243 -6.83 -1.99 17.22
CA PHE A 243 -7.62 -0.84 17.63
C PHE A 243 -7.06 -0.06 18.84
N ASP A 244 -6.16 -0.65 19.62
CA ASP A 244 -5.47 0.05 20.70
C ASP A 244 -4.40 1.00 20.18
N PHE A 245 -3.93 0.78 18.95
CA PHE A 245 -2.88 1.56 18.30
C PHE A 245 -3.42 2.54 17.27
N TYR A 246 -4.64 2.34 16.78
CA TYR A 246 -5.23 3.15 15.72
C TYR A 246 -6.54 3.77 16.16
N PRO A 247 -6.67 5.10 16.05
CA PRO A 247 -7.94 5.82 16.26
C PRO A 247 -8.87 5.63 15.06
N GLU A 248 -9.92 6.43 14.99
CA GLU A 248 -10.77 6.52 13.80
C GLU A 248 -9.98 7.09 12.62
N ALA A 249 -10.31 6.59 11.42
CA ALA A 249 -9.70 7.05 10.18
C ALA A 249 -10.18 8.46 9.81
N THR A 250 -9.30 9.23 9.17
CA THR A 250 -9.60 10.55 8.60
C THR A 250 -10.00 10.41 7.13
N ILE A 251 -11.00 11.15 6.70
CA ILE A 251 -11.40 11.22 5.29
C ILE A 251 -10.65 12.39 4.63
N LEU A 252 -10.02 12.09 3.49
CA LEU A 252 -9.32 13.07 2.65
C LEU A 252 -10.08 13.26 1.34
N ALA A 253 -9.71 14.29 0.59
CA ALA A 253 -10.23 14.52 -0.75
C ALA A 253 -10.01 13.29 -1.67
N PRO A 254 -10.84 13.08 -2.69
CA PRO A 254 -10.67 12.02 -3.66
C PRO A 254 -9.33 12.08 -4.37
N LEU A 255 -8.83 10.94 -4.83
CA LEU A 255 -7.70 10.89 -5.76
C LEU A 255 -8.22 11.31 -7.15
N GLY A 256 -7.78 12.45 -7.63
CA GLY A 256 -8.20 13.02 -8.91
C GLY A 256 -9.71 13.20 -9.02
N LYS A 257 -10.27 12.68 -10.08
CA LYS A 257 -11.73 12.72 -10.33
C LYS A 257 -12.46 11.46 -9.86
N SER A 258 -11.93 10.73 -8.87
CA SER A 258 -12.67 9.64 -8.25
C SER A 258 -13.92 10.19 -7.54
N ASP A 259 -15.00 9.45 -7.53
CA ASP A 259 -16.21 9.76 -6.74
C ASP A 259 -16.15 9.17 -5.32
N HIS A 260 -15.01 8.52 -4.97
CA HIS A 260 -14.71 8.05 -3.63
C HIS A 260 -13.64 8.93 -2.97
N ASN A 261 -13.88 9.31 -1.74
CA ASN A 261 -12.91 9.97 -0.88
C ASN A 261 -11.79 9.00 -0.47
N CYS A 262 -10.59 9.51 -0.29
CA CYS A 262 -9.52 8.75 0.31
C CYS A 262 -9.74 8.58 1.82
N VAL A 263 -9.26 7.47 2.36
CA VAL A 263 -9.29 7.15 3.79
C VAL A 263 -7.86 7.06 4.30
N LEU A 264 -7.55 7.82 5.33
CA LEU A 264 -6.24 7.85 5.97
C LEU A 264 -6.33 7.31 7.39
N LEU A 265 -5.57 6.27 7.69
CA LEU A 265 -5.46 5.71 9.03
C LEU A 265 -4.01 5.86 9.53
N ARG A 266 -3.84 6.62 10.61
CA ARG A 266 -2.55 6.86 11.26
C ARG A 266 -2.52 6.21 12.64
N PRO A 267 -1.38 5.62 13.05
CA PRO A 267 -1.24 5.16 14.44
C PRO A 267 -1.22 6.33 15.39
N ASN A 268 -1.59 6.09 16.65
CA ASN A 268 -1.47 7.08 17.73
C ASN A 268 0.02 7.39 17.98
N ASP A 269 0.37 8.68 18.07
CA ASP A 269 1.74 9.15 18.29
C ASP A 269 2.31 8.80 19.67
N SER A 270 1.45 8.49 20.62
CA SER A 270 1.81 8.25 22.01
C SER A 270 1.13 7.00 22.54
N GLN A 271 1.71 5.84 22.31
CA GLN A 271 1.39 4.69 23.14
C GLN A 271 2.60 4.37 24.02
N PRO A 272 2.47 4.52 25.36
CA PRO A 272 3.41 3.90 26.28
C PRO A 272 3.34 2.38 26.07
N MET A 273 4.51 1.73 26.11
CA MET A 273 4.58 0.26 26.20
C MET A 273 3.48 -0.25 27.14
N PRO A 274 2.68 -1.25 26.75
CA PRO A 274 1.85 -1.94 27.71
C PRO A 274 2.80 -2.42 28.82
N VAL A 275 2.66 -1.88 30.01
CA VAL A 275 3.38 -2.34 31.18
C VAL A 275 2.90 -3.77 31.36
N GLY A 276 3.76 -4.73 31.00
CA GLY A 276 3.48 -6.14 31.16
C GLY A 276 3.04 -6.34 32.60
N ARG A 277 1.81 -6.80 32.81
CA ARG A 277 1.40 -7.30 34.12
C ARG A 277 2.49 -8.31 34.52
N ARG A 278 3.33 -7.98 35.51
CA ARG A 278 4.16 -8.96 36.19
C ARG A 278 3.19 -10.01 36.68
N VAL A 279 3.21 -11.18 36.05
CA VAL A 279 2.65 -12.39 36.64
C VAL A 279 3.55 -12.63 37.85
N VAL A 280 3.08 -12.28 39.01
CA VAL A 280 3.71 -12.66 40.26
C VAL A 280 3.46 -14.16 40.37
N ASP A 281 4.50 -14.93 40.08
CA ASP A 281 4.46 -16.39 40.26
C ASP A 281 4.43 -16.66 41.77
N HIS A 282 3.26 -16.89 42.32
CA HIS A 282 3.05 -17.36 43.68
C HIS A 282 3.39 -18.85 43.76
N ARG A 283 4.60 -19.23 43.43
CA ARG A 283 5.18 -20.52 43.78
C ARG A 283 6.38 -20.31 44.68
N ALA A 284 6.10 -20.03 45.92
CA ALA A 284 7.02 -20.27 47.02
C ALA A 284 6.17 -20.45 48.27
N PHE A 285 5.91 -21.64 48.62
CA PHE A 285 6.02 -22.29 49.93
C PHE A 285 5.34 -23.66 49.86
#